data_95123ecba0633728e2be58c3b7aeca8f
#
_entry.id   95123ecba0633728e2be58c3b7aeca8f
#
_cell.length_a   1.000
_cell.length_b   1.000
_cell.length_c   1.000
_cell.angle_alpha   90.00
_cell.angle_beta   90.00
_cell.angle_gamma   90.00
#
_symmetry.space_group_name_H-M   'P 1'
#
loop_
_entity.id
_entity.type
_entity.pdbx_description
1 polymer ?
#
loop_
_entity_poly.entity_id
_entity_poly.type
_entity_poly.pdbx_seq_one_letter_code
_entity_poly.pdbx_strand_id
1 'polypeptide(L)'
;FSNGLETAAFEGIVYDAQTLEQYTRTALRQTIYSDAIAALIAFRAAAGGNYKTILEADRQIILCKMNAEARLMLIRMGKKMAEICTQITDSPWMSRWLEDIRAERTPGAYPVAQAIYFQQNGSTEKDLFVAIEYGAINMILNAALRCVKVSHYETQAILYRLCTEAAENYKIVRELNFEDM
;
A
#
# COMPACT_ATOMS: atom_id res chain seq x y z
N PHE A 1 0.85 12.84 4.31
CA PHE A 1 0.12 12.42 3.12
C PHE A 1 -1.32 12.12 3.48
N SER A 2 -2.27 12.63 2.68
CA SER A 2 -3.70 12.55 2.99
C SER A 2 -4.51 11.92 1.84
N ASN A 3 -3.85 11.45 0.79
CA ASN A 3 -4.49 10.88 -0.40
C ASN A 3 -5.54 11.82 -1.05
N GLY A 4 -5.29 13.14 -1.02
CA GLY A 4 -6.20 14.15 -1.52
C GLY A 4 -7.29 14.58 -0.54
N LEU A 5 -7.34 14.02 0.68
CA LEU A 5 -8.38 14.31 1.67
C LEU A 5 -8.44 15.80 2.05
N GLU A 6 -7.28 16.46 2.19
CA GLU A 6 -7.24 17.88 2.56
C GLU A 6 -7.94 18.76 1.53
N THR A 7 -7.73 18.48 0.23
CA THR A 7 -8.45 19.15 -0.85
C THR A 7 -9.94 18.84 -0.81
N ALA A 8 -10.31 17.56 -0.65
CA ALA A 8 -11.70 17.14 -0.57
C ALA A 8 -12.44 17.78 0.64
N ALA A 9 -11.75 17.94 1.76
CA ALA A 9 -12.30 18.64 2.93
C ALA A 9 -12.43 20.14 2.67
N PHE A 10 -11.44 20.77 2.04
CA PHE A 10 -11.49 22.20 1.69
C PHE A 10 -12.62 22.51 0.70
N GLU A 11 -12.86 21.65 -0.26
CA GLU A 11 -13.94 21.77 -1.24
C GLU A 11 -15.33 21.37 -0.69
N GLY A 12 -15.42 20.95 0.57
CA GLY A 12 -16.67 20.55 1.20
C GLY A 12 -17.24 19.20 0.72
N ILE A 13 -16.42 18.38 0.08
CA ILE A 13 -16.79 17.02 -0.34
C ILE A 13 -16.77 16.06 0.86
N VAL A 14 -15.80 16.25 1.76
CA VAL A 14 -15.68 15.50 3.01
C VAL A 14 -15.79 16.44 4.19
N TYR A 15 -16.86 16.34 4.98
CA TYR A 15 -17.18 17.29 6.04
C TYR A 15 -17.65 16.64 7.37
N ASP A 16 -17.98 15.34 7.34
CA ASP A 16 -18.43 14.57 8.52
C ASP A 16 -17.94 13.11 8.47
N ALA A 17 -18.30 12.32 9.46
CA ALA A 17 -17.92 10.93 9.58
C ALA A 17 -18.47 10.06 8.44
N GLN A 18 -19.67 10.34 7.94
CA GLN A 18 -20.29 9.57 6.87
C GLN A 18 -19.57 9.80 5.53
N THR A 19 -19.33 11.04 5.17
CA THR A 19 -18.60 11.41 3.94
C THR A 19 -17.14 10.97 4.01
N LEU A 20 -16.53 11.01 5.19
CA LEU A 20 -15.19 10.50 5.42
C LEU A 20 -15.10 8.98 5.20
N GLU A 21 -16.07 8.22 5.69
CA GLU A 21 -16.11 6.78 5.45
C GLU A 21 -16.24 6.44 3.95
N GLN A 22 -17.13 7.12 3.24
CA GLN A 22 -17.30 6.95 1.79
C GLN A 22 -16.03 7.28 1.01
N TYR A 23 -15.37 8.37 1.37
CA TYR A 23 -14.09 8.77 0.78
C TYR A 23 -13.01 7.72 1.03
N THR A 24 -12.86 7.29 2.29
CA THR A 24 -11.88 6.28 2.69
C THR A 24 -12.11 4.96 1.96
N ARG A 25 -13.37 4.54 1.84
CA ARG A 25 -13.76 3.33 1.09
C ARG A 25 -13.37 3.41 -0.39
N THR A 26 -13.56 4.58 -1.01
CA THR A 26 -13.18 4.81 -2.41
C THR A 26 -11.66 4.77 -2.60
N ALA A 27 -10.92 5.44 -1.74
CA ALA A 27 -9.46 5.44 -1.76
C ALA A 27 -8.89 4.04 -1.47
N LEU A 28 -9.53 3.29 -0.55
CA LEU A 28 -9.17 1.91 -0.26
C LEU A 28 -9.32 1.01 -1.50
N ARG A 29 -10.42 1.14 -2.24
CA ARG A 29 -10.61 0.40 -3.50
C ARG A 29 -9.48 0.65 -4.49
N GLN A 30 -9.05 1.88 -4.66
CA GLN A 30 -7.89 2.19 -5.52
C GLN A 30 -6.63 1.48 -5.03
N THR A 31 -6.40 1.43 -3.72
CA THR A 31 -5.23 0.77 -3.14
C THR A 31 -5.29 -0.75 -3.34
N ILE A 32 -6.42 -1.40 -3.09
CA ILE A 32 -6.52 -2.86 -3.21
C ILE A 32 -6.46 -3.34 -4.66
N TYR A 33 -6.99 -2.57 -5.62
CA TYR A 33 -6.93 -2.90 -7.05
C TYR A 33 -5.65 -2.38 -7.76
N SER A 34 -4.68 -1.88 -7.03
CA SER A 34 -3.36 -1.52 -7.57
C SER A 34 -2.23 -1.99 -6.65
N ASP A 35 -2.02 -1.31 -5.52
CA ASP A 35 -0.91 -1.59 -4.59
C ASP A 35 -0.95 -3.02 -4.05
N ALA A 36 -2.13 -3.52 -3.66
CA ALA A 36 -2.24 -4.86 -3.12
C ALA A 36 -2.01 -5.93 -4.19
N ILE A 37 -2.54 -5.77 -5.41
CA ILE A 37 -2.28 -6.71 -6.52
C ILE A 37 -0.76 -6.82 -6.76
N ALA A 38 -0.07 -5.69 -6.94
CA ALA A 38 1.37 -5.68 -7.16
C ALA A 38 2.14 -6.33 -5.99
N ALA A 39 1.73 -6.04 -4.75
CA ALA A 39 2.35 -6.62 -3.55
C ALA A 39 2.14 -8.15 -3.48
N LEU A 40 0.93 -8.65 -3.75
CA LEU A 40 0.65 -10.09 -3.71
C LEU A 40 1.42 -10.84 -4.81
N ILE A 41 1.52 -10.27 -6.01
CA ILE A 41 2.33 -10.85 -7.09
C ILE A 41 3.82 -10.87 -6.69
N ALA A 42 4.34 -9.77 -6.14
CA ALA A 42 5.72 -9.70 -5.67
C ALA A 42 6.01 -10.67 -4.52
N PHE A 43 5.05 -10.85 -3.59
CA PHE A 43 5.15 -11.80 -2.49
C PHE A 43 5.27 -13.25 -3.00
N ARG A 44 4.39 -13.65 -3.92
CA ARG A 44 4.42 -14.99 -4.55
C ARG A 44 5.69 -15.20 -5.33
N ALA A 45 6.14 -14.18 -6.05
CA ALA A 45 7.39 -14.20 -6.80
C ALA A 45 8.61 -14.38 -5.88
N ALA A 46 8.62 -13.69 -4.74
CA ALA A 46 9.68 -13.85 -3.73
C ALA A 46 9.68 -15.26 -3.13
N ALA A 47 8.51 -15.80 -2.80
CA ALA A 47 8.37 -17.18 -2.32
C ALA A 47 8.84 -18.23 -3.34
N GLY A 48 8.57 -17.99 -4.62
CA GLY A 48 8.97 -18.86 -5.73
C GLY A 48 10.38 -18.63 -6.29
N GLY A 49 11.15 -17.71 -5.72
CA GLY A 49 12.50 -17.39 -6.19
C GLY A 49 12.55 -16.61 -7.52
N ASN A 50 11.43 -16.02 -7.97
CA ASN A 50 11.33 -15.34 -9.26
C ASN A 50 11.57 -13.82 -9.12
N TYR A 51 12.84 -13.44 -9.11
CA TYR A 51 13.23 -12.03 -8.98
C TYR A 51 12.76 -11.14 -10.13
N LYS A 52 12.67 -11.70 -11.35
CA LYS A 52 12.22 -10.94 -12.52
C LYS A 52 10.79 -10.44 -12.35
N THR A 53 9.91 -11.27 -11.79
CA THR A 53 8.51 -10.88 -11.52
C THR A 53 8.42 -9.84 -10.39
N ILE A 54 9.33 -9.85 -9.39
CA ILE A 54 9.41 -8.77 -8.39
C ILE A 54 9.72 -7.43 -9.07
N LEU A 55 10.71 -7.38 -9.96
CA LEU A 55 11.04 -6.16 -10.70
C LEU A 55 9.91 -5.71 -11.64
N GLU A 56 9.17 -6.66 -12.20
CA GLU A 56 7.99 -6.33 -13.02
C GLU A 56 6.88 -5.70 -12.16
N ALA A 57 6.55 -6.29 -11.03
CA ALA A 57 5.55 -5.73 -10.10
C ALA A 57 5.93 -4.30 -9.66
N ASP A 58 7.23 -4.05 -9.42
CA ASP A 58 7.75 -2.76 -9.03
C ASP A 58 7.55 -1.68 -10.12
N ARG A 59 7.71 -2.05 -11.39
CA ARG A 59 7.46 -1.15 -12.51
C ARG A 59 5.97 -0.92 -12.75
N GLN A 60 5.18 -1.99 -12.75
CA GLN A 60 3.75 -1.92 -13.04
C GLN A 60 3.01 -1.03 -12.04
N ILE A 61 3.27 -1.15 -10.75
CA ILE A 61 2.61 -0.30 -9.75
C ILE A 61 2.91 1.19 -9.93
N ILE A 62 4.11 1.55 -10.37
CA ILE A 62 4.45 2.96 -10.65
C ILE A 62 3.71 3.47 -11.90
N LEU A 63 3.53 2.63 -12.91
CA LEU A 63 2.77 2.98 -14.12
C LEU A 63 1.27 3.20 -13.81
N CYS A 64 0.70 2.47 -12.85
CA CYS A 64 -0.69 2.64 -12.42
C CYS A 64 -0.95 3.94 -11.65
N LYS A 65 0.06 4.66 -11.19
CA LYS A 65 -0.14 5.94 -10.48
C LYS A 65 -0.22 7.10 -11.44
N MET A 66 -1.39 7.72 -11.53
CA MET A 66 -1.68 8.78 -12.50
C MET A 66 -0.92 10.08 -12.24
N ASN A 67 -0.60 10.42 -10.97
CA ASN A 67 0.08 11.67 -10.64
C ASN A 67 1.53 11.46 -10.16
N ALA A 68 2.36 12.47 -10.40
CA ALA A 68 3.78 12.43 -10.06
C ALA A 68 4.04 12.35 -8.54
N GLU A 69 3.19 12.97 -7.73
CA GLU A 69 3.32 12.97 -6.27
C GLU A 69 3.11 11.58 -5.68
N ALA A 70 2.08 10.84 -6.14
CA ALA A 70 1.84 9.47 -5.72
C ALA A 70 3.01 8.55 -6.10
N ARG A 71 3.54 8.69 -7.33
CA ARG A 71 4.74 7.94 -7.76
C ARG A 71 5.93 8.23 -6.86
N LEU A 72 6.22 9.51 -6.64
CA LEU A 72 7.35 9.94 -5.81
C LEU A 72 7.21 9.46 -4.36
N MET A 73 5.99 9.50 -3.81
CA MET A 73 5.70 8.99 -2.47
C MET A 73 6.01 7.51 -2.35
N LEU A 74 5.47 6.68 -3.27
CA LEU A 74 5.72 5.23 -3.24
C LEU A 74 7.21 4.89 -3.34
N ILE A 75 7.94 5.57 -4.23
CA ILE A 75 9.39 5.36 -4.41
C ILE A 75 10.16 5.74 -3.14
N ARG A 76 9.88 6.91 -2.56
CA ARG A 76 10.55 7.35 -1.32
C ARG A 76 10.29 6.44 -0.14
N MET A 77 9.04 6.01 0.03
CA MET A 77 8.65 5.09 1.11
C MET A 77 9.29 3.71 0.93
N GLY A 78 9.26 3.16 -0.28
CA GLY A 78 9.83 1.85 -0.57
C GLY A 78 11.35 1.82 -0.39
N LYS A 79 12.06 2.82 -0.94
CA LYS A 79 13.50 2.97 -0.73
C LYS A 79 13.84 3.09 0.76
N LYS A 80 13.10 3.93 1.51
CA LYS A 80 13.34 4.10 2.95
C LYS A 80 13.08 2.81 3.72
N MET A 81 12.01 2.07 3.39
CA MET A 81 11.75 0.78 4.00
C MET A 81 12.89 -0.22 3.70
N ALA A 82 13.36 -0.28 2.47
CA ALA A 82 14.48 -1.15 2.10
C ALA A 82 15.76 -0.81 2.87
N GLU A 83 16.09 0.48 2.99
CA GLU A 83 17.23 0.95 3.79
C GLU A 83 17.12 0.53 5.26
N ILE A 84 15.94 0.66 5.86
CA ILE A 84 15.71 0.27 7.27
C ILE A 84 15.79 -1.25 7.40
N CYS A 85 15.11 -2.00 6.54
CA CYS A 85 15.09 -3.46 6.61
C CYS A 85 16.49 -4.07 6.50
N THR A 86 17.34 -3.55 5.63
CA THR A 86 18.74 -4.03 5.49
C THR A 86 19.62 -3.72 6.70
N GLN A 87 19.20 -2.83 7.60
CA GLN A 87 19.90 -2.55 8.86
C GLN A 87 19.44 -3.43 10.01
N ILE A 88 18.18 -3.87 9.99
CA ILE A 88 17.57 -4.56 11.14
C ILE A 88 17.29 -6.04 10.88
N THR A 89 17.35 -6.49 9.62
CA THR A 89 17.12 -7.89 9.23
C THR A 89 18.19 -8.36 8.25
N ASP A 90 18.47 -9.66 8.27
CA ASP A 90 19.30 -10.31 7.25
C ASP A 90 18.39 -10.84 6.13
N SER A 91 18.12 -9.98 5.14
CA SER A 91 17.27 -10.31 3.99
C SER A 91 18.06 -10.16 2.69
N PRO A 92 18.52 -11.26 2.08
CA PRO A 92 19.24 -11.22 0.81
C PRO A 92 18.44 -10.59 -0.34
N TRP A 93 17.12 -10.83 -0.37
CA TRP A 93 16.23 -10.25 -1.37
C TRP A 93 16.11 -8.74 -1.24
N MET A 94 15.97 -8.24 0.00
CA MET A 94 15.88 -6.81 0.25
C MET A 94 17.20 -6.10 -0.07
N SER A 95 18.33 -6.70 0.29
CA SER A 95 19.66 -6.17 -0.01
C SER A 95 19.89 -6.06 -1.53
N ARG A 96 19.60 -7.12 -2.28
CA ARG A 96 19.67 -7.13 -3.74
C ARG A 96 18.76 -6.07 -4.37
N TRP A 97 17.51 -5.98 -3.89
CA TRP A 97 16.54 -5.02 -4.42
C TRP A 97 16.93 -3.58 -4.11
N LEU A 98 17.51 -3.31 -2.92
CA LEU A 98 18.06 -1.98 -2.59
C LEU A 98 19.24 -1.59 -3.48
N GLU A 99 20.11 -2.54 -3.85
CA GLU A 99 21.18 -2.32 -4.83
C GLU A 99 20.61 -1.96 -6.21
N ASP A 100 19.55 -2.63 -6.65
CA ASP A 100 18.89 -2.33 -7.90
C ASP A 100 18.22 -0.95 -7.91
N ILE A 101 17.61 -0.53 -6.78
CA ILE A 101 17.08 0.82 -6.60
C ILE A 101 18.20 1.87 -6.70
N ARG A 102 19.33 1.65 -6.02
CA ARG A 102 20.48 2.58 -6.03
C ARG A 102 21.11 2.70 -7.40
N ALA A 103 21.08 1.63 -8.17
CA ALA A 103 21.57 1.58 -9.54
C ALA A 103 20.52 1.99 -10.60
N GLU A 104 19.37 2.50 -10.17
CA GLU A 104 18.25 2.94 -11.02
C GLU A 104 17.72 1.85 -11.98
N ARG A 105 17.92 0.57 -11.63
CA ARG A 105 17.40 -0.56 -12.41
C ARG A 105 15.93 -0.85 -12.13
N THR A 106 15.42 -0.40 -10.97
CA THR A 106 14.02 -0.52 -10.55
C THR A 106 13.58 0.69 -9.74
N PRO A 107 12.28 1.07 -9.76
CA PRO A 107 11.80 2.26 -9.07
C PRO A 107 11.91 2.21 -7.55
N GLY A 108 11.61 1.08 -6.93
CA GLY A 108 11.63 0.93 -5.50
C GLY A 108 10.30 1.25 -4.82
N ALA A 109 9.19 0.74 -5.33
CA ALA A 109 7.85 1.04 -4.82
C ALA A 109 7.54 0.38 -3.46
N TYR A 110 6.86 1.10 -2.58
CA TYR A 110 6.54 0.68 -1.22
C TYR A 110 5.78 -0.65 -1.11
N PRO A 111 4.77 -0.96 -1.94
CA PRO A 111 4.07 -2.25 -1.89
C PRO A 111 4.99 -3.45 -2.13
N VAL A 112 6.00 -3.29 -3.01
CA VAL A 112 6.99 -4.34 -3.28
C VAL A 112 7.97 -4.50 -2.12
N ALA A 113 8.38 -3.40 -1.47
CA ALA A 113 9.16 -3.47 -0.23
C ALA A 113 8.43 -4.26 0.87
N GLN A 114 7.13 -3.98 1.06
CA GLN A 114 6.29 -4.72 2.00
C GLN A 114 6.22 -6.20 1.63
N ALA A 115 6.01 -6.53 0.36
CA ALA A 115 5.94 -7.91 -0.12
C ALA A 115 7.21 -8.70 0.20
N ILE A 116 8.38 -8.15 -0.12
CA ILE A 116 9.68 -8.78 0.17
C ILE A 116 9.85 -8.95 1.67
N TYR A 117 9.56 -7.91 2.46
CA TYR A 117 9.71 -7.95 3.92
C TYR A 117 8.81 -9.00 4.57
N PHE A 118 7.52 -9.00 4.26
CA PHE A 118 6.55 -9.95 4.83
C PHE A 118 6.91 -11.39 4.45
N GLN A 119 7.27 -11.64 3.20
CA GLN A 119 7.64 -12.97 2.74
C GLN A 119 8.90 -13.48 3.45
N GLN A 120 9.94 -12.67 3.56
CA GLN A 120 11.20 -13.05 4.19
C GLN A 120 11.09 -13.27 5.71
N ASN A 121 10.08 -12.69 6.36
CA ASN A 121 9.80 -12.88 7.77
C ASN A 121 8.76 -13.98 8.04
N GLY A 122 8.40 -14.79 7.04
CA GLY A 122 7.53 -15.94 7.20
C GLY A 122 6.05 -15.60 7.41
N SER A 123 5.63 -14.37 7.13
CA SER A 123 4.23 -13.98 7.15
C SER A 123 3.46 -14.62 6.00
N THR A 124 2.13 -14.70 6.13
CA THR A 124 1.29 -15.15 5.02
C THR A 124 0.98 -14.03 4.05
N GLU A 125 0.60 -14.39 2.83
CA GLU A 125 0.11 -13.44 1.82
C GLU A 125 -1.10 -12.63 2.33
N LYS A 126 -1.97 -13.28 3.11
CA LYS A 126 -3.12 -12.63 3.73
C LYS A 126 -2.71 -11.58 4.76
N ASP A 127 -1.67 -11.85 5.55
CA ASP A 127 -1.16 -10.88 6.52
C ASP A 127 -0.63 -9.62 5.81
N LEU A 128 0.08 -9.80 4.70
CA LEU A 128 0.53 -8.69 3.85
C LEU A 128 -0.67 -7.87 3.34
N PHE A 129 -1.69 -8.53 2.81
CA PHE A 129 -2.89 -7.86 2.30
C PHE A 129 -3.58 -7.03 3.39
N VAL A 130 -3.84 -7.64 4.55
CA VAL A 130 -4.46 -6.95 5.70
C VAL A 130 -3.62 -5.77 6.17
N ALA A 131 -2.29 -5.89 6.19
CA ALA A 131 -1.42 -4.78 6.55
C ALA A 131 -1.48 -3.62 5.55
N ILE A 132 -1.60 -3.89 4.25
CA ILE A 132 -1.78 -2.87 3.21
C ILE A 132 -3.11 -2.14 3.39
N GLU A 133 -4.22 -2.87 3.54
CA GLU A 133 -5.54 -2.29 3.79
C GLU A 133 -5.55 -1.42 5.04
N TYR A 134 -5.11 -1.98 6.16
CA TYR A 134 -5.04 -1.27 7.44
C TYR A 134 -4.23 0.03 7.30
N GLY A 135 -3.06 -0.05 6.68
CA GLY A 135 -2.18 1.10 6.48
C GLY A 135 -2.82 2.20 5.65
N ALA A 136 -3.53 1.83 4.57
CA ALA A 136 -4.23 2.78 3.70
C ALA A 136 -5.37 3.48 4.44
N ILE A 137 -6.22 2.73 5.14
CA ILE A 137 -7.32 3.27 5.93
C ILE A 137 -6.78 4.19 7.03
N ASN A 138 -5.83 3.70 7.82
CA ASN A 138 -5.28 4.43 8.96
C ASN A 138 -4.60 5.74 8.56
N MET A 139 -3.93 5.77 7.41
CA MET A 139 -3.30 6.99 6.87
C MET A 139 -4.35 8.10 6.61
N ILE A 140 -5.46 7.76 5.97
CA ILE A 140 -6.54 8.70 5.66
C ILE A 140 -7.22 9.18 6.94
N LEU A 141 -7.58 8.26 7.84
CA LEU A 141 -8.29 8.60 9.09
C LEU A 141 -7.43 9.46 10.03
N ASN A 142 -6.12 9.22 10.10
CA ASN A 142 -5.21 10.07 10.85
C ASN A 142 -5.08 11.49 10.23
N ALA A 143 -5.12 11.60 8.91
CA ALA A 143 -5.16 12.90 8.25
C ALA A 143 -6.48 13.63 8.53
N ALA A 144 -7.61 12.91 8.56
CA ALA A 144 -8.93 13.47 8.81
C ALA A 144 -9.05 14.21 10.14
N LEU A 145 -8.37 13.75 11.19
CA LEU A 145 -8.37 14.41 12.50
C LEU A 145 -7.86 15.87 12.45
N ARG A 146 -7.18 16.28 11.38
CA ARG A 146 -6.66 17.63 11.21
C ARG A 146 -7.49 18.52 10.30
N CYS A 147 -8.31 17.94 9.42
CA CYS A 147 -8.98 18.67 8.35
C CYS A 147 -10.49 18.42 8.24
N VAL A 148 -11.02 17.44 8.95
CA VAL A 148 -12.45 17.11 8.94
C VAL A 148 -13.00 17.21 10.37
N LYS A 149 -14.26 17.64 10.51
CA LYS A 149 -14.92 17.72 11.82
C LYS A 149 -15.35 16.33 12.29
N VAL A 150 -14.39 15.55 12.77
CA VAL A 150 -14.61 14.20 13.30
C VAL A 150 -13.82 13.98 14.58
N SER A 151 -14.37 13.14 15.46
CA SER A 151 -13.71 12.71 16.68
C SER A 151 -12.81 11.48 16.43
N HIS A 152 -11.87 11.24 17.35
CA HIS A 152 -11.07 10.03 17.34
C HIS A 152 -11.94 8.76 17.43
N TYR A 153 -13.04 8.79 18.18
CA TYR A 153 -13.96 7.64 18.28
C TYR A 153 -14.65 7.33 16.95
N GLU A 154 -15.06 8.34 16.20
CA GLU A 154 -15.66 8.16 14.88
C GLU A 154 -14.64 7.59 13.89
N THR A 155 -13.40 8.08 13.89
CA THR A 155 -12.36 7.52 13.02
C THR A 155 -12.05 6.07 13.37
N GLN A 156 -11.99 5.69 14.65
CA GLN A 156 -11.81 4.29 15.06
C GLN A 156 -13.00 3.41 14.69
N ALA A 157 -14.21 3.91 14.77
CA ALA A 157 -15.40 3.19 14.32
C ALA A 157 -15.39 2.93 12.80
N ILE A 158 -14.94 3.90 11.99
CA ILE A 158 -14.76 3.75 10.55
C ILE A 158 -13.66 2.70 10.27
N LEU A 159 -12.51 2.80 10.93
CA LEU A 159 -11.42 1.84 10.81
C LEU A 159 -11.91 0.41 11.06
N TYR A 160 -12.61 0.20 12.16
CA TYR A 160 -13.14 -1.11 12.53
C TYR A 160 -14.08 -1.66 11.44
N ARG A 161 -15.04 -0.86 10.97
CA ARG A 161 -15.99 -1.32 9.92
C ARG A 161 -15.28 -1.69 8.62
N LEU A 162 -14.37 -0.86 8.15
CA LEU A 162 -13.65 -1.13 6.90
C LEU A 162 -12.73 -2.36 7.02
N CYS A 163 -12.03 -2.53 8.14
CA CYS A 163 -11.16 -3.67 8.35
C CYS A 163 -11.92 -5.01 8.47
N THR A 164 -13.22 -5.01 8.83
CA THR A 164 -14.01 -6.26 8.84
C THR A 164 -14.23 -6.82 7.44
N GLU A 165 -14.07 -6.03 6.38
CA GLU A 165 -14.23 -6.43 4.98
C GLU A 165 -12.94 -7.05 4.39
N ALA A 166 -11.80 -6.94 5.06
CA ALA A 166 -10.50 -7.35 4.54
C ALA A 166 -10.44 -8.82 4.08
N ALA A 167 -11.12 -9.72 4.78
CA ALA A 167 -11.13 -11.14 4.41
C ALA A 167 -11.84 -11.40 3.08
N GLU A 168 -12.91 -10.68 2.78
CA GLU A 168 -13.64 -10.80 1.51
C GLU A 168 -12.89 -10.09 0.38
N ASN A 169 -12.34 -8.91 0.64
CA ASN A 169 -11.50 -8.19 -0.32
C ASN A 169 -10.29 -9.04 -0.73
N TYR A 170 -9.64 -9.70 0.23
CA TYR A 170 -8.53 -10.60 -0.05
C TYR A 170 -8.91 -11.75 -0.98
N LYS A 171 -10.07 -12.40 -0.78
CA LYS A 171 -10.53 -13.50 -1.63
C LYS A 171 -10.67 -13.07 -3.09
N ILE A 172 -11.11 -11.84 -3.32
CA ILE A 172 -11.28 -11.29 -4.67
C ILE A 172 -9.90 -10.95 -5.26
N VAL A 173 -9.13 -10.15 -4.54
CA VAL A 173 -7.88 -9.56 -5.07
C VAL A 173 -6.78 -10.60 -5.27
N ARG A 174 -6.75 -11.66 -4.47
CA ARG A 174 -5.75 -12.72 -4.63
C ARG A 174 -5.79 -13.45 -5.97
N GLU A 175 -6.91 -13.43 -6.67
CA GLU A 175 -7.09 -14.07 -7.98
C GLU A 175 -6.74 -13.14 -9.15
N LEU A 176 -6.46 -11.85 -8.87
CA LEU A 176 -6.19 -10.83 -9.88
C LEU A 176 -4.70 -10.81 -10.28
N ASN A 177 -4.44 -10.24 -11.47
CA ASN A 177 -3.13 -10.16 -12.10
C ASN A 177 -2.81 -8.71 -12.51
N PHE A 178 -1.67 -8.49 -13.18
CA PHE A 178 -1.26 -7.16 -13.66
C PHE A 178 -2.27 -6.51 -14.61
N GLU A 179 -3.00 -7.29 -15.38
CA GLU A 179 -4.00 -6.81 -16.34
C GLU A 179 -5.24 -6.21 -15.65
N ASP A 180 -5.42 -6.48 -14.36
CA ASP A 180 -6.55 -6.03 -13.54
C ASP A 180 -6.24 -4.75 -12.73
N MET A 181 -5.02 -4.20 -12.86
CA MET A 181 -4.54 -3.04 -12.11
C MET A 181 -4.97 -1.70 -12.72
#